data_e0ae90ea6e1be70857e20492466889cb
#
_entry.id   e0ae90ea6e1be70857e20492466889cb
#
_cell.length_a   1.000
_cell.length_b   1.000
_cell.length_c   1.000
_cell.angle_alpha   90.00
_cell.angle_beta   90.00
_cell.angle_gamma   90.00
#
_symmetry.space_group_name_H-M   'P 1'
#
loop_
_entity.id
_entity.type
_entity.pdbx_description
1 polymer ?
#
loop_
_entity_poly.entity_id
_entity_poly.type
_entity_poly.pdbx_seq_one_letter_code
_entity_poly.pdbx_strand_id
1 'polypeptide(L)'
;MGHPRPSSVTAMEAPAARLLPLLLLIWAWAPAPGRASAEAPPLTNEDVKRTVDLSSHLAKVTAEVVLAHAGGSSSSRVASFLLALEPELEARLAYLGVQVKGEDEEENNLEVRETKIKGKSGRFFTVKLPVALDPGAKVSVIVEAVYTHVLQPYPTQITQSEKQFVVFEGNHYFYSPYPTKTQTMRVKLASRNVESYTKLGNPTRSEDLLDYGPFRDVPAYSQDTFKVHSENNSPFLTITSMTRVIEVSHWGNIAVEENVDLKHTGAVLKGPFSRYDYQRQPDSGVSSIRSFKTILPAAAQDVYYRDEIGNVSTSHLLILDDSVEMEIRPRFPLFGGWKTHYIVGYNLPSYEYLYNLGDQYALKMRLVDHVFDEQVIDSLTVKIILPEGAKNIQVDSPYEISRAPDELHYTYLDTFGRPVIVAHKKNLVEQHIQDMVVHYTFNKVLMLQEPLLVVAAFYVLFFTVIVYVRLDFSITKWQEEPGNGAQGLGLRGGAAAVQAEDGGLRPVRQSERNAETGRAGQGAGTEVSGGGRAAGGWQAQERHVHRE
;
A
#
# COMPACT_ATOMS: atom_id res chain seq x y z
N MET A 1 -57.85 34.22 -12.30
CA MET A 1 -59.18 33.68 -11.94
C MET A 1 -58.88 32.47 -11.07
N GLY A 2 -59.13 32.32 -9.82
CA GLY A 2 -60.03 32.88 -8.89
C GLY A 2 -59.89 31.98 -7.66
N HIS A 3 -59.52 32.54 -6.56
CA HIS A 3 -59.72 31.94 -5.21
C HIS A 3 -61.21 31.62 -4.98
N PRO A 4 -61.64 30.82 -3.96
CA PRO A 4 -61.46 31.20 -2.57
C PRO A 4 -61.34 30.05 -1.53
N ARG A 5 -60.85 30.44 -0.36
CA ARG A 5 -61.18 29.91 0.98
C ARG A 5 -62.65 30.23 1.32
N PRO A 6 -63.28 29.89 2.51
CA PRO A 6 -62.77 29.46 3.81
C PRO A 6 -63.69 28.54 4.62
N SER A 7 -63.43 28.54 5.98
CA SER A 7 -64.25 28.30 7.15
C SER A 7 -64.33 26.86 7.69
N SER A 8 -64.38 26.58 8.95
CA SER A 8 -64.37 27.25 10.26
C SER A 8 -64.71 26.19 11.32
N VAL A 9 -64.05 26.28 12.48
CA VAL A 9 -64.56 26.19 13.86
C VAL A 9 -65.30 24.92 14.32
N THR A 10 -64.75 24.22 15.31
CA THR A 10 -65.37 24.25 16.67
C THR A 10 -64.46 23.61 17.73
N ALA A 11 -64.40 24.31 18.86
CA ALA A 11 -63.74 23.90 20.10
C ALA A 11 -64.68 22.97 20.91
N MET A 12 -64.08 22.25 21.88
CA MET A 12 -64.55 22.10 23.25
C MET A 12 -63.78 21.01 23.98
N GLU A 13 -63.15 21.39 24.99
CA GLU A 13 -63.21 21.19 26.44
C GLU A 13 -62.18 20.21 27.01
N ALA A 14 -61.38 20.80 27.90
CA ALA A 14 -60.59 20.08 28.94
C ALA A 14 -61.52 19.64 30.10
N PRO A 15 -61.09 18.67 30.95
CA PRO A 15 -60.59 19.14 32.22
C PRO A 15 -59.44 18.30 32.89
N ALA A 16 -58.86 19.00 33.85
CA ALA A 16 -58.28 18.54 35.12
C ALA A 16 -56.84 18.08 35.22
N ALA A 17 -56.15 18.98 35.80
CA ALA A 17 -54.87 18.96 36.50
C ALA A 17 -54.52 17.71 37.30
N ARG A 18 -53.22 17.25 37.13
CA ARG A 18 -52.43 16.75 38.26
C ARG A 18 -51.03 17.33 38.16
N LEU A 19 -50.69 18.17 39.13
CA LEU A 19 -49.34 18.70 39.41
C LEU A 19 -48.39 17.57 39.79
N LEU A 20 -47.29 17.42 39.02
CA LEU A 20 -46.05 16.76 39.49
C LEU A 20 -44.92 17.77 39.35
N PRO A 21 -43.99 17.84 40.32
CA PRO A 21 -42.98 18.90 40.37
C PRO A 21 -41.91 18.68 39.30
N LEU A 22 -41.64 19.74 38.54
CA LEU A 22 -40.54 19.89 37.59
C LEU A 22 -39.22 19.93 38.38
N LEU A 23 -38.51 18.83 38.47
CA LEU A 23 -37.07 18.82 38.82
C LEU A 23 -36.31 19.38 37.64
N LEU A 24 -35.96 20.65 37.70
CA LEU A 24 -34.97 21.31 36.84
C LEU A 24 -33.61 20.66 37.07
N LEU A 25 -33.27 19.66 36.23
CA LEU A 25 -31.92 19.24 35.98
C LEU A 25 -31.25 20.35 35.17
N ILE A 26 -30.61 21.28 35.90
CA ILE A 26 -29.59 22.18 35.33
C ILE A 26 -28.40 21.30 34.93
N TRP A 27 -28.41 20.87 33.70
CA TRP A 27 -27.18 20.40 33.05
C TRP A 27 -26.27 21.61 32.95
N ALA A 28 -25.32 21.71 33.87
CA ALA A 28 -24.18 22.59 33.74
C ALA A 28 -23.47 22.19 32.44
N TRP A 29 -23.63 23.01 31.43
CA TRP A 29 -22.86 22.97 30.22
C TRP A 29 -21.43 23.34 30.60
N ALA A 30 -20.62 22.33 30.94
CA ALA A 30 -19.19 22.53 31.06
C ALA A 30 -18.72 22.98 29.67
N PRO A 31 -18.12 24.15 29.52
CA PRO A 31 -17.52 24.52 28.24
C PRO A 31 -16.48 23.44 27.90
N ALA A 32 -16.61 22.88 26.71
CA ALA A 32 -15.56 22.01 26.16
C ALA A 32 -14.20 22.71 26.39
N PRO A 33 -13.14 21.96 26.77
CA PRO A 33 -11.84 22.56 26.96
C PRO A 33 -11.48 23.32 25.71
N GLY A 34 -11.44 24.64 25.83
CA GLY A 34 -11.11 25.53 24.74
C GLY A 34 -9.77 25.05 24.17
N ARG A 35 -9.78 24.74 22.87
CA ARG A 35 -8.53 24.57 22.11
C ARG A 35 -7.67 25.79 22.41
N ALA A 36 -6.68 25.61 23.28
CA ALA A 36 -5.71 26.64 23.59
C ALA A 36 -5.12 27.10 22.26
N SER A 37 -5.20 28.40 21.98
CA SER A 37 -4.45 28.98 20.87
C SER A 37 -2.97 28.81 21.25
N ALA A 38 -2.28 27.94 20.52
CA ALA A 38 -0.86 27.71 20.76
C ALA A 38 -0.11 29.03 20.45
N GLU A 39 0.29 29.72 21.47
CA GLU A 39 1.26 30.80 21.37
C GLU A 39 2.63 30.14 21.28
N ALA A 40 3.51 30.63 20.38
CA ALA A 40 4.81 30.02 20.20
C ALA A 40 5.62 30.12 21.50
N PRO A 41 6.10 29.00 22.06
CA PRO A 41 6.91 29.04 23.29
C PRO A 41 8.21 29.84 23.07
N PRO A 42 8.85 30.36 24.13
CA PRO A 42 10.05 31.19 24.05
C PRO A 42 11.28 30.32 23.74
N LEU A 43 11.39 29.87 22.51
CA LEU A 43 12.48 29.05 21.97
C LEU A 43 13.29 29.83 20.93
N THR A 44 14.54 29.44 20.76
CA THR A 44 15.44 29.93 19.71
C THR A 44 16.12 28.75 19.05
N ASN A 45 16.21 28.74 17.74
CA ASN A 45 17.06 27.81 17.01
C ASN A 45 18.53 28.29 17.15
N GLU A 46 19.34 27.55 17.83
CA GLU A 46 20.74 27.95 18.03
C GLU A 46 21.61 27.62 16.84
N ASP A 47 21.43 26.40 16.31
CA ASP A 47 22.10 25.93 15.08
C ASP A 47 21.13 25.10 14.24
N VAL A 48 21.11 25.35 12.95
CA VAL A 48 20.30 24.59 11.99
C VAL A 48 21.20 24.11 10.86
N LYS A 49 21.26 22.79 10.68
CA LYS A 49 21.91 22.16 9.52
C LYS A 49 20.85 21.55 8.64
N ARG A 50 20.59 22.20 7.51
CA ARG A 50 19.55 21.76 6.56
C ARG A 50 20.20 21.07 5.37
N THR A 51 19.76 19.84 5.07
CA THR A 51 20.13 19.10 3.85
C THR A 51 18.89 18.97 2.98
N VAL A 52 18.99 19.39 1.74
CA VAL A 52 17.94 19.26 0.70
C VAL A 52 18.44 18.29 -0.34
N ASP A 53 17.92 17.07 -0.36
CA ASP A 53 18.27 16.04 -1.32
C ASP A 53 17.30 16.08 -2.51
N LEU A 54 17.82 16.40 -3.68
CA LEU A 54 17.12 16.49 -4.98
C LEU A 54 17.65 15.43 -5.96
N SER A 55 18.30 14.37 -5.46
CA SER A 55 18.90 13.34 -6.30
C SER A 55 17.88 12.41 -6.94
N SER A 56 16.68 12.33 -6.40
CA SER A 56 15.54 11.60 -6.97
C SER A 56 14.49 12.55 -7.56
N HIS A 57 13.29 12.06 -7.81
CA HIS A 57 12.16 12.90 -8.21
C HIS A 57 11.39 13.51 -7.01
N LEU A 58 11.82 13.16 -5.80
CA LEU A 58 11.35 13.73 -4.55
C LEU A 58 12.28 14.87 -4.09
N ALA A 59 11.77 15.78 -3.27
CA ALA A 59 12.63 16.64 -2.47
C ALA A 59 12.57 16.16 -1.01
N LYS A 60 13.67 15.59 -0.54
CA LYS A 60 13.83 15.15 0.85
C LYS A 60 14.59 16.23 1.62
N VAL A 61 13.96 16.78 2.63
CA VAL A 61 14.54 17.85 3.46
C VAL A 61 14.77 17.32 4.85
N THR A 62 16.02 17.23 5.25
CA THR A 62 16.43 16.88 6.61
C THR A 62 17.01 18.11 7.27
N ALA A 63 16.49 18.48 8.44
CA ALA A 63 17.00 19.59 9.23
C ALA A 63 17.40 19.12 10.65
N GLU A 64 18.68 19.19 10.95
CA GLU A 64 19.17 19.04 12.33
C GLU A 64 19.05 20.40 13.01
N VAL A 65 18.19 20.48 14.03
CA VAL A 65 17.89 21.73 14.74
C VAL A 65 18.26 21.60 16.20
N VAL A 66 19.12 22.51 16.69
CA VAL A 66 19.40 22.66 18.10
C VAL A 66 18.47 23.73 18.67
N LEU A 67 17.43 23.28 19.37
CA LEU A 67 16.47 24.15 20.04
C LEU A 67 17.03 24.54 21.44
N ALA A 68 17.08 25.83 21.72
CA ALA A 68 17.47 26.37 23.03
C ALA A 68 16.29 27.10 23.66
N HIS A 69 16.03 26.85 24.95
CA HIS A 69 15.05 27.60 25.70
C HIS A 69 15.64 28.98 26.05
N ALA A 70 15.01 30.06 25.57
CA ALA A 70 15.42 31.42 25.92
C ALA A 70 15.18 31.64 27.43
N GLY A 71 16.22 31.47 28.21
CA GLY A 71 16.18 31.58 29.68
C GLY A 71 15.80 32.98 30.16
N GLY A 72 14.59 33.12 30.67
CA GLY A 72 14.15 34.24 31.50
C GLY A 72 13.72 33.69 32.87
N SER A 73 14.02 34.37 33.95
CA SER A 73 13.81 33.91 35.31
C SER A 73 12.34 33.63 35.73
N SER A 74 11.39 33.74 34.82
CA SER A 74 9.97 33.43 35.03
C SER A 74 9.36 32.52 33.94
N SER A 75 10.17 31.90 33.05
CA SER A 75 9.63 31.08 32.00
C SER A 75 9.34 29.66 32.47
N SER A 76 8.14 29.16 32.13
CA SER A 76 7.70 27.81 32.42
C SER A 76 8.45 26.80 31.54
N ARG A 77 8.55 25.55 32.01
CA ARG A 77 9.07 24.43 31.21
C ARG A 77 8.30 24.29 29.88
N VAL A 78 9.01 24.03 28.81
CA VAL A 78 8.45 23.84 27.48
C VAL A 78 8.35 22.34 27.18
N ALA A 79 7.12 21.84 27.09
CA ALA A 79 6.84 20.42 26.80
C ALA A 79 6.62 20.13 25.29
N SER A 80 6.47 21.17 24.47
CA SER A 80 6.25 21.03 23.02
C SER A 80 6.76 22.24 22.27
N PHE A 81 7.10 22.06 20.99
CA PHE A 81 7.48 23.15 20.10
C PHE A 81 6.64 23.13 18.81
N LEU A 82 6.68 24.24 18.09
CA LEU A 82 5.93 24.39 16.84
C LEU A 82 6.87 24.27 15.65
N LEU A 83 6.44 23.52 14.65
CA LEU A 83 7.03 23.52 13.30
C LEU A 83 6.10 24.24 12.35
N ALA A 84 6.65 25.04 11.45
CA ALA A 84 5.94 25.70 10.38
C ALA A 84 6.43 25.16 9.04
N LEU A 85 5.53 24.93 8.11
CA LEU A 85 5.88 24.55 6.73
C LEU A 85 6.02 25.78 5.85
N GLU A 86 6.90 25.68 4.86
CA GLU A 86 7.05 26.68 3.81
C GLU A 86 5.72 26.78 3.04
N PRO A 87 5.13 27.99 2.89
CA PRO A 87 3.82 28.16 2.26
C PRO A 87 3.75 27.62 0.83
N GLU A 88 4.85 27.69 0.08
CA GLU A 88 4.93 27.21 -1.30
C GLU A 88 4.95 25.68 -1.40
N LEU A 89 5.45 25.00 -0.37
CA LEU A 89 5.60 23.53 -0.32
C LEU A 89 4.54 22.82 0.51
N GLU A 90 3.72 23.55 1.30
CA GLU A 90 2.76 22.95 2.23
C GLU A 90 1.76 21.97 1.59
N ALA A 91 1.31 22.28 0.36
CA ALA A 91 0.38 21.45 -0.41
C ALA A 91 1.03 20.18 -0.99
N ARG A 92 2.36 20.13 -1.01
CA ARG A 92 3.17 19.05 -1.59
C ARG A 92 3.81 18.15 -0.53
N LEU A 93 3.58 18.43 0.74
CA LEU A 93 4.08 17.61 1.84
C LEU A 93 3.44 16.23 1.79
N ALA A 94 4.27 15.20 1.67
CA ALA A 94 3.88 13.81 1.78
C ALA A 94 4.14 13.24 3.18
N TYR A 95 5.31 13.48 3.73
CA TYR A 95 5.72 12.94 5.02
C TYR A 95 6.40 14.02 5.87
N LEU A 96 6.15 13.98 7.18
CA LEU A 96 6.82 14.78 8.18
C LEU A 96 7.11 13.92 9.40
N GLY A 97 8.37 13.65 9.66
CA GLY A 97 8.88 12.95 10.83
C GLY A 97 9.75 13.88 11.69
N VAL A 98 9.72 13.66 12.98
CA VAL A 98 10.59 14.36 13.91
C VAL A 98 11.16 13.38 14.92
N GLN A 99 12.47 13.41 15.10
CA GLN A 99 13.21 12.54 16.02
C GLN A 99 14.09 13.37 16.95
N VAL A 100 14.32 12.87 18.17
CA VAL A 100 15.38 13.42 19.04
C VAL A 100 16.69 12.80 18.61
N LYS A 101 17.73 13.62 18.46
CA LYS A 101 19.08 13.12 18.17
C LYS A 101 19.63 12.36 19.37
N GLY A 102 19.65 11.03 19.34
CA GLY A 102 20.13 10.12 20.37
C GLY A 102 20.87 8.94 19.80
N GLU A 103 21.33 8.02 20.65
CA GLU A 103 22.10 6.84 20.24
C GLU A 103 21.23 5.69 19.70
N ASP A 104 19.94 5.61 20.08
CA ASP A 104 19.00 4.57 19.67
C ASP A 104 17.93 5.13 18.72
N GLU A 105 17.89 4.67 17.48
CA GLU A 105 17.01 5.21 16.43
C GLU A 105 15.52 4.88 16.61
N GLU A 106 15.17 3.74 17.22
CA GLU A 106 13.78 3.26 17.27
C GLU A 106 12.88 3.93 18.32
N GLU A 107 13.44 4.43 19.44
CA GLU A 107 12.65 5.05 20.53
C GLU A 107 12.53 6.59 20.44
N ASN A 108 13.15 7.22 19.44
CA ASN A 108 13.32 8.67 19.37
C ASN A 108 12.28 9.42 18.54
N ASN A 109 11.31 8.70 17.94
CA ASN A 109 10.25 9.32 17.15
C ASN A 109 9.28 10.11 18.02
N LEU A 110 9.09 11.39 17.68
CA LEU A 110 8.21 12.30 18.41
C LEU A 110 6.80 12.34 17.80
N GLU A 111 5.82 12.53 18.67
CA GLU A 111 4.43 12.71 18.24
C GLU A 111 4.27 14.08 17.56
N VAL A 112 3.87 14.08 16.29
CA VAL A 112 3.62 15.27 15.46
C VAL A 112 2.12 15.41 15.24
N ARG A 113 1.53 16.56 15.65
CA ARG A 113 0.09 16.85 15.47
C ARG A 113 -0.12 18.15 14.72
N GLU A 114 -0.95 18.13 13.68
CA GLU A 114 -1.31 19.35 12.98
C GLU A 114 -2.14 20.29 13.86
N THR A 115 -1.74 21.55 13.89
CA THR A 115 -2.30 22.59 14.78
C THR A 115 -2.54 23.88 14.01
N LYS A 116 -3.67 24.55 14.27
CA LYS A 116 -3.97 25.86 13.67
C LYS A 116 -3.62 26.98 14.64
N ILE A 117 -2.85 27.97 14.18
CA ILE A 117 -2.50 29.16 14.95
C ILE A 117 -3.47 30.29 14.58
N LYS A 118 -4.05 30.96 15.58
CA LYS A 118 -4.93 32.11 15.34
C LYS A 118 -4.16 33.26 14.68
N GLY A 119 -4.70 33.76 13.55
CA GLY A 119 -4.15 34.94 12.88
C GLY A 119 -2.96 34.65 11.94
N LYS A 120 -2.60 33.38 11.72
CA LYS A 120 -1.59 32.99 10.72
C LYS A 120 -2.18 31.99 9.74
N SER A 121 -1.96 32.23 8.45
CA SER A 121 -2.22 31.27 7.39
C SER A 121 -1.01 30.32 7.26
N GLY A 122 -1.26 29.08 6.84
CA GLY A 122 -0.24 28.04 6.69
C GLY A 122 -0.45 26.84 7.61
N ARG A 123 0.28 25.75 7.34
CA ARG A 123 0.23 24.52 8.12
C ARG A 123 1.28 24.55 9.21
N PHE A 124 0.82 24.33 10.44
CA PHE A 124 1.67 24.27 11.62
C PHE A 124 1.51 22.92 12.31
N PHE A 125 2.58 22.44 12.90
CA PHE A 125 2.58 21.19 13.65
C PHE A 125 3.11 21.43 15.05
N THR A 126 2.45 20.85 16.03
CA THR A 126 2.93 20.78 17.42
C THR A 126 3.65 19.46 17.61
N VAL A 127 4.90 19.52 18.00
CA VAL A 127 5.74 18.37 18.32
C VAL A 127 5.90 18.30 19.83
N LYS A 128 5.55 17.15 20.42
CA LYS A 128 5.66 16.91 21.85
C LYS A 128 7.06 16.38 22.19
N LEU A 129 7.74 17.02 23.11
CA LEU A 129 9.03 16.56 23.61
C LEU A 129 8.84 15.43 24.64
N PRO A 130 9.74 14.43 24.69
CA PRO A 130 9.67 13.34 25.66
C PRO A 130 9.93 13.86 27.09
N VAL A 131 10.79 14.85 27.22
CA VAL A 131 11.11 15.54 28.48
C VAL A 131 10.90 17.03 28.28
N ALA A 132 10.21 17.67 29.23
CA ALA A 132 10.00 19.11 29.19
C ALA A 132 11.34 19.85 29.36
N LEU A 133 11.60 20.82 28.47
CA LEU A 133 12.84 21.58 28.40
C LEU A 133 12.86 22.66 29.50
N ASP A 134 13.84 22.63 30.37
CA ASP A 134 14.07 23.63 31.40
C ASP A 134 14.62 24.92 30.79
N PRO A 135 14.42 26.09 31.44
CA PRO A 135 15.04 27.36 31.02
C PRO A 135 16.54 27.24 30.86
N GLY A 136 17.09 27.63 29.71
CA GLY A 136 18.52 27.54 29.39
C GLY A 136 18.97 26.15 28.89
N ALA A 137 18.14 25.13 28.95
CA ALA A 137 18.45 23.81 28.39
C ALA A 137 18.33 23.80 26.85
N LYS A 138 18.98 22.81 26.23
CA LYS A 138 18.98 22.60 24.78
C LYS A 138 18.56 21.18 24.46
N VAL A 139 17.91 21.01 23.31
CA VAL A 139 17.59 19.71 22.73
C VAL A 139 17.91 19.72 21.23
N SER A 140 18.50 18.64 20.75
CA SER A 140 18.79 18.48 19.34
C SER A 140 17.71 17.56 18.72
N VAL A 141 17.05 18.05 17.70
CA VAL A 141 16.01 17.31 16.96
C VAL A 141 16.36 17.22 15.49
N ILE A 142 15.96 16.13 14.87
CA ILE A 142 16.07 15.92 13.44
C ILE A 142 14.65 15.98 12.89
N VAL A 143 14.42 16.88 11.95
CA VAL A 143 13.15 17.04 11.23
C VAL A 143 13.33 16.54 9.83
N GLU A 144 12.54 15.56 9.43
CA GLU A 144 12.50 15.00 8.08
C GLU A 144 11.19 15.36 7.39
N ALA A 145 11.27 15.95 6.22
CA ALA A 145 10.12 16.27 5.40
C ALA A 145 10.35 15.78 3.98
N VAL A 146 9.35 15.09 3.41
CA VAL A 146 9.38 14.61 2.02
C VAL A 146 8.29 15.30 1.24
N TYR A 147 8.68 15.92 0.12
CA TYR A 147 7.79 16.65 -0.78
C TYR A 147 7.73 15.97 -2.13
N THR A 148 6.52 15.82 -2.66
CA THR A 148 6.23 15.21 -3.97
C THR A 148 5.87 16.28 -4.99
N HIS A 149 6.16 16.00 -6.27
CA HIS A 149 5.80 16.88 -7.41
C HIS A 149 6.34 18.31 -7.34
N VAL A 150 7.48 18.49 -6.68
CA VAL A 150 8.12 19.83 -6.53
C VAL A 150 9.24 20.04 -7.54
N LEU A 151 9.81 18.98 -8.13
CA LEU A 151 10.77 19.09 -9.22
C LEU A 151 10.01 19.18 -10.55
N GLN A 152 10.11 20.32 -11.22
CA GLN A 152 9.42 20.58 -12.47
C GLN A 152 10.37 20.39 -13.66
N PRO A 153 10.07 19.52 -14.64
CA PRO A 153 10.88 19.37 -15.83
C PRO A 153 10.94 20.68 -16.63
N TYR A 154 12.15 21.12 -16.95
CA TYR A 154 12.39 22.28 -17.81
C TYR A 154 13.65 22.06 -18.66
N PRO A 155 13.52 21.91 -20.00
CA PRO A 155 12.29 22.05 -20.79
C PRO A 155 11.24 20.97 -20.46
N THR A 156 9.96 21.30 -20.69
CA THR A 156 8.83 20.39 -20.42
C THR A 156 8.74 19.24 -21.41
N GLN A 157 9.42 19.34 -22.56
CA GLN A 157 9.48 18.33 -23.60
C GLN A 157 10.92 18.11 -24.04
N ILE A 158 11.30 16.85 -24.17
CA ILE A 158 12.62 16.41 -24.61
C ILE A 158 12.50 15.32 -25.68
N THR A 159 13.50 15.21 -26.55
CA THR A 159 13.58 14.11 -27.51
C THR A 159 14.04 12.82 -26.80
N GLN A 160 13.94 11.68 -27.48
CA GLN A 160 14.27 10.37 -26.94
C GLN A 160 15.71 10.24 -26.41
N SER A 161 16.65 11.01 -26.97
CA SER A 161 18.08 10.96 -26.64
C SER A 161 18.57 12.11 -25.76
N GLU A 162 17.71 13.10 -25.51
CA GLU A 162 18.06 14.23 -24.66
C GLU A 162 17.97 13.89 -23.19
N LYS A 163 18.80 14.56 -22.41
CA LYS A 163 18.83 14.46 -20.97
C LYS A 163 17.75 15.34 -20.36
N GLN A 164 17.20 14.92 -19.23
CA GLN A 164 16.18 15.65 -18.51
C GLN A 164 16.81 16.65 -17.54
N PHE A 165 16.33 17.87 -17.57
CA PHE A 165 16.63 18.90 -16.58
C PHE A 165 15.37 19.24 -15.79
N VAL A 166 15.57 19.61 -14.53
CA VAL A 166 14.48 19.94 -13.60
C VAL A 166 14.79 21.23 -12.86
N VAL A 167 13.75 21.95 -12.53
CA VAL A 167 13.81 23.13 -11.68
C VAL A 167 13.16 22.82 -10.34
N PHE A 168 13.87 23.09 -9.28
CA PHE A 168 13.36 23.12 -7.92
C PHE A 168 13.28 24.56 -7.44
N GLU A 169 12.19 24.89 -6.75
CA GLU A 169 11.97 26.18 -6.11
C GLU A 169 11.56 25.97 -4.65
N GLY A 170 12.21 26.65 -3.72
CA GLY A 170 11.99 26.56 -2.28
C GLY A 170 12.56 27.79 -1.55
N ASN A 171 12.77 27.67 -0.26
CA ASN A 171 13.29 28.72 0.61
C ASN A 171 14.75 28.47 0.99
N HIS A 172 15.58 29.52 1.00
CA HIS A 172 16.94 29.46 1.52
C HIS A 172 16.98 29.21 3.04
N TYR A 173 16.05 29.81 3.76
CA TYR A 173 16.03 29.75 5.20
C TYR A 173 15.16 28.61 5.71
N PHE A 174 15.51 28.08 6.85
CA PHE A 174 14.64 27.15 7.57
C PHE A 174 13.41 27.92 8.07
N TYR A 175 12.26 27.63 7.50
CA TYR A 175 11.01 28.33 7.84
C TYR A 175 10.53 27.89 9.22
N SER A 176 10.73 28.74 10.21
CA SER A 176 10.48 28.45 11.61
C SER A 176 9.77 29.61 12.31
N PRO A 177 8.87 29.33 13.27
CA PRO A 177 8.30 30.36 14.14
C PRO A 177 9.33 30.98 15.09
N TYR A 178 10.53 30.42 15.18
CA TYR A 178 11.59 30.86 16.06
C TYR A 178 12.72 31.52 15.29
N PRO A 179 13.41 32.55 15.89
CA PRO A 179 14.60 33.09 15.28
C PRO A 179 15.75 32.08 15.30
N THR A 180 16.58 32.11 14.26
CA THR A 180 17.70 31.18 14.07
C THR A 180 19.02 31.94 14.16
N LYS A 181 19.92 31.55 15.10
CA LYS A 181 21.21 32.21 15.25
C LYS A 181 22.17 31.84 14.14
N THR A 182 22.29 30.55 13.82
CA THR A 182 23.19 30.06 12.78
C THR A 182 22.48 29.03 11.94
N GLN A 183 22.64 29.11 10.62
CA GLN A 183 22.11 28.13 9.68
C GLN A 183 23.09 27.82 8.56
N THR A 184 23.24 26.57 8.23
CA THR A 184 23.89 26.08 7.02
C THR A 184 22.91 25.26 6.19
N MET A 185 23.03 25.34 4.87
CA MET A 185 22.20 24.53 3.96
C MET A 185 23.08 23.83 2.96
N ARG A 186 22.88 22.53 2.80
CA ARG A 186 23.49 21.67 1.80
C ARG A 186 22.44 21.16 0.84
N VAL A 187 22.68 21.28 -0.45
CA VAL A 187 21.80 20.77 -1.50
C VAL A 187 22.53 19.67 -2.25
N LYS A 188 21.97 18.47 -2.27
CA LYS A 188 22.47 17.33 -3.02
C LYS A 188 21.67 17.18 -4.31
N LEU A 189 22.36 17.06 -5.43
CA LEU A 189 21.77 16.98 -6.78
C LEU A 189 21.94 15.58 -7.37
N ALA A 190 21.13 15.26 -8.39
CA ALA A 190 21.21 13.98 -9.10
C ALA A 190 22.45 13.88 -10.01
N SER A 191 23.00 15.00 -10.42
CA SER A 191 24.11 15.08 -11.39
C SER A 191 25.00 16.29 -11.12
N ARG A 192 26.24 16.20 -11.61
CA ARG A 192 27.19 17.32 -11.62
C ARG A 192 26.81 18.43 -12.61
N ASN A 193 25.87 18.18 -13.51
CA ASN A 193 25.48 19.15 -14.54
C ASN A 193 24.39 20.10 -14.01
N VAL A 194 24.78 21.33 -13.72
CA VAL A 194 23.90 22.37 -13.15
C VAL A 194 23.90 23.57 -14.10
N GLU A 195 22.73 23.90 -14.64
CA GLU A 195 22.56 25.03 -15.56
C GLU A 195 22.56 26.36 -14.80
N SER A 196 21.80 26.43 -13.71
CA SER A 196 21.72 27.63 -12.91
C SER A 196 21.30 27.33 -11.48
N TYR A 197 21.73 28.17 -10.56
CA TYR A 197 21.31 28.13 -9.14
C TYR A 197 21.40 29.53 -8.53
N THR A 198 20.63 29.79 -7.50
CA THR A 198 20.61 31.04 -6.78
C THR A 198 21.92 31.22 -6.01
N LYS A 199 22.59 32.37 -6.12
CA LYS A 199 23.92 32.67 -5.57
C LYS A 199 23.84 33.55 -4.30
N LEU A 200 22.98 33.22 -3.35
CA LEU A 200 22.92 33.92 -2.09
C LEU A 200 24.06 33.48 -1.16
N GLY A 201 24.80 34.42 -0.59
CA GLY A 201 25.87 34.14 0.36
C GLY A 201 27.10 33.42 -0.22
N ASN A 202 27.36 33.54 -1.52
CA ASN A 202 28.49 32.94 -2.22
C ASN A 202 28.61 31.42 -1.98
N PRO A 203 27.67 30.62 -2.47
CA PRO A 203 27.67 29.17 -2.26
C PRO A 203 28.91 28.51 -2.84
N THR A 204 29.40 27.47 -2.15
CA THR A 204 30.47 26.61 -2.64
C THR A 204 29.86 25.43 -3.38
N ARG A 205 30.36 25.18 -4.60
CA ARG A 205 29.96 24.03 -5.40
C ARG A 205 31.04 22.97 -5.39
N SER A 206 30.70 21.76 -5.02
CA SER A 206 31.56 20.58 -5.06
C SER A 206 30.82 19.43 -5.72
N GLU A 207 31.19 19.11 -6.97
CA GLU A 207 30.55 18.05 -7.75
C GLU A 207 29.02 18.19 -7.84
N ASP A 208 28.29 17.33 -7.14
CA ASP A 208 26.81 17.27 -7.05
C ASP A 208 26.26 17.97 -5.79
N LEU A 209 27.13 18.65 -5.01
CA LEU A 209 26.75 19.34 -3.79
C LEU A 209 26.85 20.88 -3.96
N LEU A 210 25.87 21.58 -3.40
CA LEU A 210 25.87 23.02 -3.24
C LEU A 210 25.77 23.34 -1.75
N ASP A 211 26.80 23.96 -1.17
CA ASP A 211 26.84 24.38 0.23
C ASP A 211 26.61 25.88 0.36
N TYR A 212 25.62 26.26 1.15
CA TYR A 212 25.22 27.63 1.43
C TYR A 212 25.43 27.99 2.90
N GLY A 213 25.82 29.23 3.15
CA GLY A 213 26.00 29.77 4.50
C GLY A 213 27.44 29.74 4.97
N PRO A 214 27.71 29.97 6.31
CA PRO A 214 26.70 30.10 7.36
C PRO A 214 25.92 31.42 7.32
N PHE A 215 24.59 31.34 7.41
CA PHE A 215 23.72 32.48 7.64
C PHE A 215 23.60 32.74 9.15
N ARG A 216 23.56 34.01 9.56
CA ARG A 216 23.49 34.40 10.98
C ARG A 216 22.27 35.28 11.23
N ASP A 217 21.73 35.16 12.44
CA ASP A 217 20.65 35.99 12.97
C ASP A 217 19.45 36.12 12.04
N VAL A 218 18.98 34.94 11.57
CA VAL A 218 17.82 34.83 10.67
C VAL A 218 16.53 35.04 11.48
N PRO A 219 15.71 36.05 11.16
CA PRO A 219 14.44 36.29 11.84
C PRO A 219 13.46 35.13 11.70
N ALA A 220 12.49 35.03 12.61
CA ALA A 220 11.39 34.09 12.48
C ALA A 220 10.58 34.33 11.19
N TYR A 221 10.13 33.25 10.53
CA TYR A 221 9.36 33.28 9.29
C TYR A 221 10.05 33.91 8.08
N SER A 222 11.39 33.90 8.05
CA SER A 222 12.15 34.42 6.90
C SER A 222 11.92 33.60 5.66
N GLN A 223 11.75 34.30 4.54
CA GLN A 223 11.56 33.71 3.21
C GLN A 223 12.50 34.42 2.23
N ASP A 224 13.20 33.63 1.44
CA ASP A 224 13.97 34.09 0.29
C ASP A 224 14.04 32.97 -0.74
N THR A 225 13.68 33.26 -1.97
CA THR A 225 13.49 32.25 -3.01
C THR A 225 14.82 31.59 -3.39
N PHE A 226 14.84 30.28 -3.28
CA PHE A 226 15.93 29.43 -3.71
C PHE A 226 15.51 28.66 -4.97
N LYS A 227 16.27 28.78 -6.05
CA LYS A 227 16.05 28.06 -7.30
C LYS A 227 17.29 27.30 -7.73
N VAL A 228 17.11 26.05 -8.14
CA VAL A 228 18.15 25.25 -8.79
C VAL A 228 17.60 24.62 -10.05
N HIS A 229 18.35 24.75 -11.15
CA HIS A 229 18.09 24.09 -12.42
C HIS A 229 19.26 23.17 -12.75
N SER A 230 19.02 21.87 -12.69
CA SER A 230 20.04 20.84 -12.85
C SER A 230 19.53 19.63 -13.64
N GLU A 231 20.48 18.86 -14.18
CA GLU A 231 20.19 17.58 -14.83
C GLU A 231 19.74 16.56 -13.78
N ASN A 232 18.59 15.92 -14.04
CA ASN A 232 18.09 14.82 -13.23
C ASN A 232 17.41 13.77 -14.13
N ASN A 233 18.08 12.65 -14.35
CA ASN A 233 17.60 11.52 -15.15
C ASN A 233 17.10 10.35 -14.26
N SER A 234 16.87 10.58 -12.96
CA SER A 234 16.27 9.56 -12.09
C SER A 234 14.87 9.16 -12.59
N PRO A 235 14.36 8.00 -12.19
CA PRO A 235 13.01 7.57 -12.53
C PRO A 235 11.95 8.52 -11.94
N PHE A 236 11.21 9.23 -12.78
CA PHE A 236 10.08 10.08 -12.37
C PHE A 236 8.78 9.28 -12.42
N LEU A 237 8.73 8.16 -11.68
CA LEU A 237 7.54 7.32 -11.61
C LEU A 237 6.57 7.81 -10.54
N THR A 238 5.30 7.88 -10.91
CA THR A 238 4.22 8.21 -9.98
C THR A 238 3.07 7.25 -10.20
N ILE A 239 2.61 6.64 -9.13
CA ILE A 239 1.37 5.88 -9.10
C ILE A 239 0.23 6.88 -8.92
N THR A 240 -0.51 7.13 -9.99
CA THR A 240 -1.62 8.10 -9.95
C THR A 240 -2.82 7.57 -9.17
N SER A 241 -3.05 6.25 -9.25
CA SER A 241 -4.09 5.54 -8.50
C SER A 241 -3.62 4.12 -8.21
N MET A 242 -3.82 3.68 -6.98
CA MET A 242 -3.58 2.30 -6.56
C MET A 242 -4.77 1.79 -5.78
N THR A 243 -5.27 0.63 -6.16
CA THR A 243 -6.27 -0.09 -5.38
C THR A 243 -5.66 -1.41 -4.92
N ARG A 244 -5.50 -1.54 -3.60
CA ARG A 244 -5.00 -2.75 -2.94
C ARG A 244 -6.17 -3.47 -2.30
N VAL A 245 -6.40 -4.71 -2.72
CA VAL A 245 -7.44 -5.59 -2.18
C VAL A 245 -6.77 -6.68 -1.37
N ILE A 246 -7.17 -6.83 -0.13
CA ILE A 246 -6.67 -7.84 0.81
C ILE A 246 -7.86 -8.70 1.19
N GLU A 247 -7.90 -9.94 0.73
CA GLU A 247 -8.94 -10.89 1.07
C GLU A 247 -8.43 -11.90 2.11
N VAL A 248 -9.04 -11.87 3.29
CA VAL A 248 -8.64 -12.69 4.44
C VAL A 248 -9.48 -13.95 4.51
N SER A 249 -8.84 -15.11 4.41
CA SER A 249 -9.49 -16.40 4.62
C SER A 249 -8.97 -17.09 5.86
N HIS A 250 -9.87 -17.58 6.70
CA HIS A 250 -9.53 -18.41 7.86
C HIS A 250 -9.15 -19.85 7.47
N TRP A 251 -9.27 -20.22 6.19
CA TRP A 251 -8.82 -21.52 5.67
C TRP A 251 -7.32 -21.59 5.40
N GLY A 252 -6.56 -20.54 5.73
CA GLY A 252 -5.10 -20.56 5.69
C GLY A 252 -4.48 -19.64 4.67
N ASN A 253 -5.25 -18.86 3.91
CA ASN A 253 -4.75 -17.97 2.87
C ASN A 253 -5.20 -16.52 3.06
N ILE A 254 -4.31 -15.59 2.73
CA ILE A 254 -4.61 -14.17 2.55
C ILE A 254 -4.20 -13.82 1.12
N ALA A 255 -5.17 -13.48 0.27
CA ALA A 255 -4.90 -13.05 -1.09
C ALA A 255 -4.74 -11.52 -1.15
N VAL A 256 -3.71 -11.06 -1.81
CA VAL A 256 -3.45 -9.63 -2.04
C VAL A 256 -3.41 -9.38 -3.54
N GLU A 257 -4.18 -8.40 -4.00
CA GLU A 257 -4.16 -7.94 -5.38
C GLU A 257 -4.01 -6.42 -5.41
N GLU A 258 -3.05 -5.93 -6.18
CA GLU A 258 -2.73 -4.53 -6.37
C GLU A 258 -2.97 -4.12 -7.80
N ASN A 259 -3.95 -3.24 -8.00
CA ASN A 259 -4.24 -2.61 -9.28
C ASN A 259 -3.54 -1.26 -9.33
N VAL A 260 -2.59 -1.08 -10.22
CA VAL A 260 -1.68 0.06 -10.25
C VAL A 260 -1.78 0.82 -11.57
N ASP A 261 -2.12 2.11 -11.48
CA ASP A 261 -2.03 3.07 -12.58
C ASP A 261 -0.72 3.85 -12.47
N LEU A 262 0.26 3.52 -13.29
CA LEU A 262 1.59 4.10 -13.27
C LEU A 262 1.78 5.11 -14.39
N LYS A 263 2.37 6.27 -14.07
CA LYS A 263 2.69 7.33 -15.01
C LYS A 263 4.13 7.81 -14.81
N HIS A 264 4.84 8.06 -15.91
CA HIS A 264 6.10 8.79 -15.86
C HIS A 264 5.82 10.28 -15.89
N THR A 265 6.15 11.01 -14.82
CA THR A 265 5.85 12.44 -14.62
C THR A 265 6.99 13.38 -15.01
N GLY A 266 8.08 12.86 -15.60
CA GLY A 266 9.17 13.65 -16.14
C GLY A 266 8.83 14.40 -17.42
N ALA A 267 9.86 14.95 -18.08
CA ALA A 267 9.71 15.71 -19.33
C ALA A 267 9.08 14.85 -20.42
N VAL A 268 8.03 15.39 -21.06
CA VAL A 268 7.22 14.69 -22.05
C VAL A 268 8.05 14.39 -23.30
N LEU A 269 7.91 13.18 -23.85
CA LEU A 269 8.59 12.79 -25.08
C LEU A 269 8.14 13.66 -26.26
N LYS A 270 9.10 14.34 -26.89
CA LYS A 270 8.91 15.14 -28.09
C LYS A 270 9.20 14.32 -29.33
N GLY A 271 8.23 14.22 -30.23
CA GLY A 271 8.37 13.48 -31.49
C GLY A 271 8.01 11.98 -31.38
N PRO A 272 8.16 11.23 -32.48
CA PRO A 272 7.82 9.83 -32.53
C PRO A 272 8.86 8.99 -31.78
N PHE A 273 8.41 7.90 -31.15
CA PHE A 273 9.30 6.89 -30.57
C PHE A 273 9.95 6.03 -31.65
N SER A 274 11.28 5.94 -31.65
CA SER A 274 12.07 5.04 -32.50
C SER A 274 12.59 3.87 -31.68
N ARG A 275 12.02 2.68 -31.89
CA ARG A 275 12.49 1.46 -31.22
C ARG A 275 13.92 1.08 -31.61
N TYR A 276 14.28 1.35 -32.87
CA TYR A 276 15.62 1.05 -33.40
C TYR A 276 16.69 1.88 -32.69
N ASP A 277 16.49 3.20 -32.58
CA ASP A 277 17.43 4.07 -31.90
C ASP A 277 17.48 3.76 -30.40
N TYR A 278 16.32 3.44 -29.79
CA TYR A 278 16.25 3.07 -28.38
C TYR A 278 17.08 1.85 -28.03
N GLN A 279 17.05 0.80 -28.88
CA GLN A 279 17.83 -0.41 -28.66
C GLN A 279 19.35 -0.20 -28.79
N ARG A 280 19.79 0.84 -29.45
CA ARG A 280 21.20 1.21 -29.66
C ARG A 280 21.73 2.20 -28.64
N GLN A 281 20.84 2.85 -27.91
CA GLN A 281 21.25 3.80 -26.86
C GLN A 281 21.80 3.02 -25.65
N PRO A 282 22.92 3.49 -25.05
CA PRO A 282 23.38 2.95 -23.78
C PRO A 282 22.33 3.21 -22.68
N ASP A 283 22.24 2.31 -21.72
CA ASP A 283 21.25 2.36 -20.65
C ASP A 283 21.44 3.52 -19.65
N SER A 284 22.60 4.15 -19.68
CA SER A 284 22.95 5.22 -18.74
C SER A 284 22.62 6.61 -19.28
N GLY A 285 21.89 7.39 -18.51
CA GLY A 285 21.72 8.83 -18.71
C GLY A 285 20.48 9.26 -19.48
N VAL A 286 19.49 8.39 -19.66
CA VAL A 286 18.19 8.73 -20.26
C VAL A 286 17.11 8.52 -19.20
N SER A 287 16.14 9.44 -19.13
CA SER A 287 15.06 9.41 -18.15
C SER A 287 14.01 8.32 -18.38
N SER A 288 14.12 7.52 -19.46
CA SER A 288 13.17 6.44 -19.75
C SER A 288 13.41 5.22 -18.86
N ILE A 289 12.34 4.55 -18.47
CA ILE A 289 12.36 3.42 -17.54
C ILE A 289 12.03 2.15 -18.29
N ARG A 290 12.92 1.14 -18.20
CA ARG A 290 12.76 -0.19 -18.80
C ARG A 290 12.19 -1.20 -17.83
N SER A 291 12.64 -1.14 -16.59
CA SER A 291 12.20 -2.01 -15.51
C SER A 291 12.33 -1.30 -14.17
N PHE A 292 11.65 -1.81 -13.17
CA PHE A 292 11.77 -1.40 -11.77
C PHE A 292 11.57 -2.62 -10.87
N LYS A 293 12.05 -2.53 -9.64
CA LYS A 293 11.96 -3.62 -8.67
C LYS A 293 10.82 -3.36 -7.68
N THR A 294 10.00 -4.39 -7.47
CA THR A 294 8.98 -4.44 -6.43
C THR A 294 9.40 -5.44 -5.37
N ILE A 295 9.27 -5.08 -4.10
CA ILE A 295 9.65 -5.95 -2.97
C ILE A 295 8.37 -6.37 -2.24
N LEU A 296 8.09 -7.67 -2.28
CA LEU A 296 6.96 -8.31 -1.63
C LEU A 296 7.39 -8.95 -0.31
N PRO A 297 6.45 -9.26 0.60
CA PRO A 297 6.74 -10.01 1.81
C PRO A 297 7.43 -11.35 1.53
N ALA A 298 8.32 -11.80 2.44
CA ALA A 298 9.07 -13.05 2.27
C ALA A 298 8.18 -14.28 2.07
N ALA A 299 7.01 -14.30 2.71
CA ALA A 299 6.05 -15.39 2.61
C ALA A 299 5.16 -15.34 1.35
N ALA A 300 5.39 -14.42 0.41
CA ALA A 300 4.59 -14.29 -0.80
C ALA A 300 4.73 -15.51 -1.71
N GLN A 301 3.60 -16.10 -2.08
CA GLN A 301 3.49 -17.27 -2.95
C GLN A 301 2.57 -16.98 -4.13
N ASP A 302 2.66 -17.79 -5.18
CA ASP A 302 1.80 -17.69 -6.37
C ASP A 302 1.78 -16.28 -6.98
N VAL A 303 2.94 -15.61 -6.99
CA VAL A 303 3.06 -14.24 -7.48
C VAL A 303 2.78 -14.18 -8.97
N TYR A 304 1.88 -13.28 -9.36
CA TYR A 304 1.57 -13.02 -10.77
C TYR A 304 1.61 -11.53 -11.09
N TYR A 305 1.97 -11.24 -12.33
CA TYR A 305 1.97 -9.92 -12.92
C TYR A 305 1.24 -9.94 -14.24
N ARG A 306 0.24 -9.11 -14.39
CA ARG A 306 -0.58 -9.00 -15.60
C ARG A 306 -0.88 -7.55 -15.93
N ASP A 307 -1.06 -7.28 -17.20
CA ASP A 307 -1.61 -6.04 -17.72
C ASP A 307 -2.98 -6.28 -18.38
N GLU A 308 -3.54 -5.27 -19.04
CA GLU A 308 -4.82 -5.40 -19.75
C GLU A 308 -4.81 -6.46 -20.87
N ILE A 309 -3.63 -6.79 -21.40
CA ILE A 309 -3.47 -7.79 -22.47
C ILE A 309 -3.41 -9.21 -21.89
N GLY A 310 -2.91 -9.37 -20.68
CA GLY A 310 -2.77 -10.65 -20.00
C GLY A 310 -1.45 -10.78 -19.24
N ASN A 311 -1.11 -12.00 -18.82
CA ASN A 311 0.09 -12.25 -18.05
C ASN A 311 1.36 -11.82 -18.78
N VAL A 312 2.28 -11.18 -18.04
CA VAL A 312 3.58 -10.73 -18.54
C VAL A 312 4.66 -11.67 -18.02
N SER A 313 5.25 -12.46 -18.92
CA SER A 313 6.26 -13.48 -18.59
C SER A 313 7.71 -12.99 -18.64
N THR A 314 7.94 -11.72 -18.98
CA THR A 314 9.30 -11.13 -19.10
C THR A 314 9.87 -10.64 -17.78
N SER A 315 9.07 -10.64 -16.72
CA SER A 315 9.49 -10.25 -15.36
C SER A 315 10.25 -11.38 -14.68
N HIS A 316 11.19 -11.02 -13.82
CA HIS A 316 11.98 -11.95 -13.03
C HIS A 316 11.52 -11.92 -11.58
N LEU A 317 11.38 -13.10 -10.98
CA LEU A 317 11.07 -13.27 -9.56
C LEU A 317 12.29 -13.89 -8.88
N LEU A 318 12.78 -13.24 -7.84
CA LEU A 318 13.88 -13.71 -7.00
C LEU A 318 13.36 -13.87 -5.56
N ILE A 319 13.42 -15.08 -5.05
CA ILE A 319 13.01 -15.39 -3.68
C ILE A 319 14.26 -15.36 -2.82
N LEU A 320 14.28 -14.44 -1.85
CA LEU A 320 15.33 -14.28 -0.84
C LEU A 320 14.80 -14.80 0.51
N ASP A 321 15.67 -14.85 1.51
CA ASP A 321 15.30 -15.35 2.85
C ASP A 321 14.36 -14.37 3.60
N ASP A 322 14.46 -13.07 3.32
CA ASP A 322 13.76 -11.97 3.99
C ASP A 322 12.73 -11.24 3.11
N SER A 323 12.72 -11.50 1.81
CA SER A 323 11.86 -10.79 0.86
C SER A 323 11.69 -11.57 -0.45
N VAL A 324 10.67 -11.22 -1.22
CA VAL A 324 10.50 -11.67 -2.60
C VAL A 324 10.65 -10.46 -3.51
N GLU A 325 11.75 -10.41 -4.26
CA GLU A 325 12.00 -9.35 -5.23
C GLU A 325 11.42 -9.72 -6.59
N MET A 326 10.65 -8.81 -7.16
CA MET A 326 10.13 -8.94 -8.52
C MET A 326 10.59 -7.78 -9.39
N GLU A 327 11.39 -8.07 -10.42
CA GLU A 327 11.72 -7.09 -11.45
C GLU A 327 10.57 -7.01 -12.46
N ILE A 328 9.81 -5.93 -12.40
CA ILE A 328 8.71 -5.65 -13.33
C ILE A 328 9.26 -5.01 -14.58
N ARG A 329 8.97 -5.64 -15.74
CA ARG A 329 9.32 -5.14 -17.07
C ARG A 329 8.05 -4.86 -17.87
N PRO A 330 7.61 -3.59 -17.97
CA PRO A 330 6.49 -3.22 -18.81
C PRO A 330 6.72 -3.62 -20.27
N ARG A 331 5.65 -3.80 -21.05
CA ARG A 331 5.76 -4.20 -22.49
C ARG A 331 6.46 -3.15 -23.35
N PHE A 332 6.54 -1.93 -22.88
CA PHE A 332 7.22 -0.83 -23.54
C PHE A 332 7.94 0.02 -22.51
N PRO A 333 9.07 0.65 -22.88
CA PRO A 333 9.74 1.57 -21.98
C PRO A 333 8.85 2.79 -21.70
N LEU A 334 8.86 3.25 -20.46
CA LEU A 334 8.06 4.41 -20.05
C LEU A 334 8.88 5.68 -20.26
N PHE A 335 8.44 6.53 -21.18
CA PHE A 335 8.93 7.89 -21.38
C PHE A 335 8.05 8.90 -20.65
N GLY A 336 8.56 10.10 -20.49
CA GLY A 336 7.79 11.19 -19.88
C GLY A 336 6.43 11.39 -20.53
N GLY A 337 5.40 11.49 -19.71
CA GLY A 337 4.01 11.57 -20.11
C GLY A 337 3.32 10.23 -20.39
N TRP A 338 4.08 9.13 -20.54
CA TRP A 338 3.52 7.81 -20.79
C TRP A 338 2.99 7.18 -19.50
N LYS A 339 1.96 6.36 -19.65
CA LYS A 339 1.29 5.66 -18.55
C LYS A 339 1.08 4.19 -18.88
N THR A 340 1.02 3.37 -17.88
CA THR A 340 0.67 1.95 -17.97
C THR A 340 -0.20 1.55 -16.80
N HIS A 341 -1.07 0.58 -17.02
CA HIS A 341 -1.87 -0.05 -15.98
C HIS A 341 -1.40 -1.50 -15.84
N TYR A 342 -1.29 -1.98 -14.62
CA TYR A 342 -0.95 -3.36 -14.35
C TYR A 342 -1.50 -3.83 -13.01
N ILE A 343 -1.53 -5.13 -12.85
CA ILE A 343 -1.99 -5.82 -11.67
C ILE A 343 -0.90 -6.77 -11.19
N VAL A 344 -0.55 -6.68 -9.92
CA VAL A 344 0.29 -7.62 -9.20
C VAL A 344 -0.57 -8.31 -8.16
N GLY A 345 -0.46 -9.63 -8.06
CA GLY A 345 -1.13 -10.36 -7.00
C GLY A 345 -0.27 -11.48 -6.44
N TYR A 346 -0.52 -11.83 -5.19
CA TYR A 346 0.18 -12.86 -4.47
C TYR A 346 -0.65 -13.39 -3.30
N ASN A 347 -0.27 -14.55 -2.80
CA ASN A 347 -0.87 -15.19 -1.64
C ASN A 347 0.09 -15.16 -0.45
N LEU A 348 -0.47 -15.01 0.75
CA LEU A 348 0.25 -15.08 2.02
C LEU A 348 -0.36 -16.16 2.92
N PRO A 349 0.45 -16.92 3.65
CA PRO A 349 -0.06 -17.87 4.64
C PRO A 349 -0.64 -17.10 5.83
N SER A 350 -1.88 -17.41 6.20
CA SER A 350 -2.57 -16.67 7.26
C SER A 350 -1.91 -16.80 8.64
N TYR A 351 -1.19 -17.90 8.92
CA TYR A 351 -0.57 -18.14 10.22
C TYR A 351 0.56 -17.15 10.58
N GLU A 352 1.12 -16.44 9.60
CA GLU A 352 2.15 -15.42 9.84
C GLU A 352 1.57 -14.03 10.12
N TYR A 353 0.38 -13.74 9.59
CA TYR A 353 -0.20 -12.40 9.61
C TYR A 353 -1.47 -12.29 10.44
N LEU A 354 -2.14 -13.42 10.71
CA LEU A 354 -3.41 -13.47 11.42
C LEU A 354 -3.24 -14.10 12.79
N TYR A 355 -3.28 -13.29 13.82
CA TYR A 355 -3.19 -13.68 15.22
C TYR A 355 -4.58 -13.91 15.80
N ASN A 356 -4.75 -14.85 16.73
CA ASN A 356 -6.03 -15.09 17.39
C ASN A 356 -5.89 -15.31 18.89
N LEU A 357 -6.91 -14.83 19.62
CA LEU A 357 -7.11 -15.13 21.03
C LEU A 357 -8.59 -15.49 21.23
N GLY A 358 -8.90 -16.78 21.18
CA GLY A 358 -10.28 -17.27 21.20
C GLY A 358 -11.04 -16.86 19.93
N ASP A 359 -12.07 -16.01 20.09
CA ASP A 359 -12.88 -15.49 18.99
C ASP A 359 -12.41 -14.10 18.50
N GLN A 360 -11.39 -13.52 19.14
CA GLN A 360 -10.78 -12.27 18.72
C GLN A 360 -9.62 -12.54 17.76
N TYR A 361 -9.57 -11.79 16.68
CA TYR A 361 -8.56 -11.89 15.64
C TYR A 361 -7.91 -10.52 15.41
N ALA A 362 -6.63 -10.55 15.09
CA ALA A 362 -5.84 -9.38 14.71
C ALA A 362 -5.05 -9.70 13.44
N LEU A 363 -5.36 -9.02 12.36
CA LEU A 363 -4.60 -9.07 11.12
C LEU A 363 -3.52 -7.99 11.18
N LYS A 364 -2.24 -8.36 11.19
CA LYS A 364 -1.11 -7.44 11.17
C LYS A 364 -0.39 -7.57 9.84
N MET A 365 -0.41 -6.50 9.03
CA MET A 365 0.28 -6.46 7.75
C MET A 365 0.48 -5.01 7.28
N ARG A 366 1.34 -4.82 6.30
CA ARG A 366 1.61 -3.51 5.71
C ARG A 366 0.39 -2.95 4.98
N LEU A 367 0.13 -1.65 5.16
CA LEU A 367 -0.94 -0.96 4.42
C LEU A 367 -0.59 -0.82 2.93
N VAL A 368 0.67 -0.62 2.63
CA VAL A 368 1.25 -0.55 1.28
C VAL A 368 2.59 -1.25 1.27
N ASP A 369 2.90 -1.97 0.20
CA ASP A 369 4.20 -2.59 0.00
C ASP A 369 5.16 -1.67 -0.76
N HIS A 370 6.42 -2.10 -0.88
CA HIS A 370 7.43 -1.42 -1.68
C HIS A 370 7.21 -1.73 -3.16
N VAL A 371 6.64 -0.77 -3.91
CA VAL A 371 6.35 -0.95 -5.34
C VAL A 371 7.57 -0.63 -6.21
N PHE A 372 8.32 0.41 -5.88
CA PHE A 372 9.62 0.78 -6.48
C PHE A 372 10.33 1.78 -5.58
N ASP A 373 11.66 1.92 -5.78
CA ASP A 373 12.49 2.85 -5.01
C ASP A 373 11.99 4.30 -5.15
N GLU A 374 11.96 5.05 -4.04
CA GLU A 374 11.47 6.43 -4.01
C GLU A 374 10.01 6.55 -4.47
N GLN A 375 9.16 5.59 -4.10
CA GLN A 375 7.77 5.54 -4.58
C GLN A 375 6.95 6.77 -4.21
N VAL A 376 6.08 7.16 -5.14
CA VAL A 376 5.04 8.18 -4.94
C VAL A 376 3.70 7.61 -5.35
N ILE A 377 2.73 7.66 -4.45
CA ILE A 377 1.36 7.22 -4.69
C ILE A 377 0.42 8.40 -4.42
N ASP A 378 -0.18 8.96 -5.48
CA ASP A 378 -1.07 10.11 -5.36
C ASP A 378 -2.36 9.76 -4.63
N SER A 379 -2.94 8.59 -4.94
CA SER A 379 -4.17 8.11 -4.32
C SER A 379 -4.11 6.60 -4.09
N LEU A 380 -4.19 6.20 -2.83
CA LEU A 380 -4.28 4.80 -2.41
C LEU A 380 -5.69 4.53 -1.89
N THR A 381 -6.29 3.43 -2.38
CA THR A 381 -7.50 2.84 -1.84
C THR A 381 -7.19 1.41 -1.38
N VAL A 382 -7.35 1.13 -0.10
CA VAL A 382 -7.19 -0.21 0.45
C VAL A 382 -8.56 -0.78 0.77
N LYS A 383 -8.83 -1.99 0.26
CA LYS A 383 -10.05 -2.76 0.54
C LYS A 383 -9.67 -4.03 1.28
N ILE A 384 -10.12 -4.18 2.50
CA ILE A 384 -9.86 -5.38 3.31
C ILE A 384 -11.16 -6.14 3.44
N ILE A 385 -11.22 -7.30 2.79
CA ILE A 385 -12.37 -8.20 2.79
C ILE A 385 -12.16 -9.22 3.91
N LEU A 386 -13.00 -9.15 4.94
CA LEU A 386 -12.98 -10.07 6.07
C LEU A 386 -13.95 -11.23 5.84
N PRO A 387 -13.78 -12.36 6.55
CA PRO A 387 -14.69 -13.50 6.44
C PRO A 387 -16.13 -13.13 6.80
N GLU A 388 -17.09 -13.84 6.20
CA GLU A 388 -18.52 -13.63 6.45
C GLU A 388 -18.86 -13.81 7.93
N GLY A 389 -19.53 -12.81 8.52
CA GLY A 389 -19.89 -12.81 9.94
C GLY A 389 -18.85 -12.20 10.88
N ALA A 390 -17.77 -11.60 10.37
CA ALA A 390 -16.86 -10.78 11.16
C ALA A 390 -17.58 -9.55 11.74
N LYS A 391 -17.30 -9.24 13.02
CA LYS A 391 -17.97 -8.15 13.79
C LYS A 391 -16.94 -7.37 14.60
N ASN A 392 -17.34 -6.21 15.14
CA ASN A 392 -16.54 -5.36 16.02
C ASN A 392 -15.18 -4.97 15.38
N ILE A 393 -15.25 -4.50 14.13
CA ILE A 393 -14.08 -4.23 13.32
C ILE A 393 -13.45 -2.90 13.72
N GLN A 394 -12.17 -2.93 14.13
CA GLN A 394 -11.35 -1.77 14.45
C GLN A 394 -10.06 -1.80 13.64
N VAL A 395 -9.63 -0.65 13.17
CA VAL A 395 -8.39 -0.50 12.38
C VAL A 395 -7.45 0.43 13.11
N ASP A 396 -6.29 -0.10 13.49
CA ASP A 396 -5.19 0.67 14.04
C ASP A 396 -4.17 0.92 12.92
N SER A 397 -4.00 2.19 12.59
CA SER A 397 -3.08 2.63 11.55
C SER A 397 -1.99 3.52 12.16
N PRO A 398 -0.72 3.41 11.72
CA PRO A 398 0.37 4.23 12.22
C PRO A 398 0.24 5.71 11.82
N TYR A 399 -0.62 6.03 10.88
CA TYR A 399 -0.90 7.38 10.42
C TYR A 399 -2.39 7.56 10.07
N GLU A 400 -2.82 8.80 9.98
CA GLU A 400 -4.22 9.13 9.70
C GLU A 400 -4.65 8.63 8.31
N ILE A 401 -5.71 7.81 8.29
CA ILE A 401 -6.37 7.31 7.09
C ILE A 401 -7.82 7.76 7.06
N SER A 402 -8.36 8.00 5.87
CA SER A 402 -9.79 8.30 5.69
C SER A 402 -10.56 7.00 5.49
N ARG A 403 -11.33 6.57 6.50
CA ARG A 403 -12.19 5.39 6.40
C ARG A 403 -13.51 5.77 5.75
N ALA A 404 -13.86 5.06 4.66
CA ALA A 404 -15.18 5.13 4.06
C ALA A 404 -16.18 4.23 4.84
N PRO A 405 -17.49 4.36 4.62
CA PRO A 405 -18.48 3.41 5.13
C PRO A 405 -18.14 1.99 4.64
N ASP A 406 -18.36 1.01 5.53
CA ASP A 406 -18.08 -0.38 5.21
C ASP A 406 -18.99 -0.86 4.08
N GLU A 407 -18.41 -1.56 3.11
CA GLU A 407 -19.10 -2.19 1.97
C GLU A 407 -19.36 -3.67 2.27
N LEU A 408 -20.20 -4.32 1.46
CA LEU A 408 -20.39 -5.77 1.50
C LEU A 408 -19.94 -6.38 0.17
N HIS A 409 -19.11 -7.40 0.26
CA HIS A 409 -18.69 -8.22 -0.86
C HIS A 409 -19.42 -9.55 -0.82
N TYR A 410 -19.92 -10.03 -1.96
CA TYR A 410 -20.63 -11.30 -2.05
C TYR A 410 -19.89 -12.25 -2.99
N THR A 411 -19.63 -13.46 -2.51
CA THR A 411 -19.17 -14.57 -3.34
C THR A 411 -20.28 -15.61 -3.55
N TYR A 412 -20.01 -16.66 -4.31
CA TYR A 412 -21.05 -17.62 -4.74
C TYR A 412 -21.80 -18.33 -3.61
N LEU A 413 -21.18 -18.54 -2.45
CA LEU A 413 -21.77 -19.30 -1.33
C LEU A 413 -22.07 -18.40 -0.11
N ASP A 414 -21.82 -17.12 -0.20
CA ASP A 414 -22.08 -16.19 0.89
C ASP A 414 -23.58 -15.96 1.09
N THR A 415 -24.02 -15.90 2.33
CA THR A 415 -25.42 -15.72 2.73
C THR A 415 -25.70 -14.26 3.09
N PHE A 416 -24.85 -13.65 3.91
CA PHE A 416 -25.00 -12.28 4.44
C PHE A 416 -24.03 -11.30 3.81
N GLY A 417 -23.01 -11.83 3.11
CA GLY A 417 -21.90 -11.08 2.54
C GLY A 417 -20.76 -10.83 3.52
N ARG A 418 -19.59 -10.59 2.95
CA ARG A 418 -18.33 -10.35 3.65
C ARG A 418 -18.16 -8.86 3.89
N PRO A 419 -17.90 -8.41 5.12
CA PRO A 419 -17.66 -7.01 5.38
C PRO A 419 -16.34 -6.56 4.76
N VAL A 420 -16.37 -5.40 4.10
CA VAL A 420 -15.22 -4.78 3.44
C VAL A 420 -14.92 -3.46 4.10
N ILE A 421 -13.72 -3.34 4.62
CA ILE A 421 -13.19 -2.09 5.12
C ILE A 421 -12.57 -1.34 3.94
N VAL A 422 -12.99 -0.10 3.73
CA VAL A 422 -12.44 0.77 2.68
C VAL A 422 -11.71 1.93 3.34
N ALA A 423 -10.41 2.02 3.06
CA ALA A 423 -9.55 3.09 3.55
C ALA A 423 -8.90 3.85 2.40
N HIS A 424 -8.85 5.16 2.51
CA HIS A 424 -8.21 6.03 1.52
C HIS A 424 -7.10 6.84 2.15
N LYS A 425 -6.00 6.98 1.42
CA LYS A 425 -4.89 7.87 1.78
C LYS A 425 -4.35 8.50 0.50
N LYS A 426 -3.93 9.76 0.59
CA LYS A 426 -3.34 10.49 -0.53
C LYS A 426 -1.90 10.82 -0.23
N ASN A 427 -1.12 10.97 -1.30
CA ASN A 427 0.26 11.45 -1.26
C ASN A 427 1.16 10.60 -0.35
N LEU A 428 1.28 9.28 -0.66
CA LEU A 428 2.13 8.38 0.09
C LEU A 428 3.50 8.28 -0.56
N VAL A 429 4.50 8.09 0.30
CA VAL A 429 5.90 7.86 -0.05
C VAL A 429 6.41 6.64 0.72
N GLU A 430 7.67 6.29 0.54
CA GLU A 430 8.31 5.11 1.12
C GLU A 430 8.16 5.02 2.65
N GLN A 431 8.20 6.17 3.36
CA GLN A 431 8.03 6.26 4.81
C GLN A 431 6.64 5.80 5.31
N HIS A 432 5.68 5.61 4.41
CA HIS A 432 4.36 5.05 4.73
C HIS A 432 4.29 3.52 4.63
N ILE A 433 5.40 2.84 4.32
CA ILE A 433 5.50 1.38 4.37
C ILE A 433 5.58 0.95 5.83
N GLN A 434 4.44 0.91 6.50
CA GLN A 434 4.32 0.57 7.92
C GLN A 434 3.17 -0.40 8.13
N ASP A 435 3.25 -1.18 9.22
CA ASP A 435 2.23 -2.15 9.57
C ASP A 435 0.97 -1.46 10.09
N MET A 436 -0.19 -1.98 9.65
CA MET A 436 -1.48 -1.73 10.24
C MET A 436 -1.96 -2.97 10.98
N VAL A 437 -2.86 -2.79 11.93
CA VAL A 437 -3.53 -3.90 12.64
C VAL A 437 -5.03 -3.76 12.50
N VAL A 438 -5.69 -4.82 12.04
CA VAL A 438 -7.16 -4.89 11.96
C VAL A 438 -7.67 -5.88 12.98
N HIS A 439 -8.36 -5.38 13.99
CA HIS A 439 -9.01 -6.20 15.03
C HIS A 439 -10.45 -6.49 14.65
N TYR A 440 -10.87 -7.74 14.82
CA TYR A 440 -12.26 -8.15 14.61
C TYR A 440 -12.60 -9.39 15.44
N THR A 441 -13.89 -9.66 15.62
CA THR A 441 -14.38 -10.87 16.26
C THR A 441 -15.02 -11.79 15.23
N PHE A 442 -14.70 -13.09 15.31
CA PHE A 442 -15.22 -14.07 14.38
C PHE A 442 -15.45 -15.41 15.09
N ASN A 443 -16.63 -16.00 14.84
CA ASN A 443 -16.96 -17.33 15.38
C ASN A 443 -16.54 -18.42 14.38
N LYS A 444 -15.63 -19.31 14.81
CA LYS A 444 -15.08 -20.42 13.99
C LYS A 444 -16.15 -21.36 13.43
N VAL A 445 -17.31 -21.47 14.09
CA VAL A 445 -18.42 -22.31 13.61
C VAL A 445 -18.95 -21.81 12.25
N LEU A 446 -18.87 -20.50 11.97
CA LEU A 446 -19.28 -19.93 10.69
C LEU A 446 -18.46 -20.43 9.50
N MET A 447 -17.23 -20.90 9.71
CA MET A 447 -16.43 -21.54 8.66
C MET A 447 -17.09 -22.77 8.04
N LEU A 448 -17.96 -23.45 8.80
CA LEU A 448 -18.69 -24.62 8.32
C LEU A 448 -19.92 -24.27 7.49
N GLN A 449 -20.33 -23.01 7.45
CA GLN A 449 -21.54 -22.54 6.74
C GLN A 449 -21.50 -22.88 5.25
N GLU A 450 -20.43 -22.51 4.55
CA GLU A 450 -20.26 -22.75 3.11
C GLU A 450 -20.22 -24.26 2.79
N PRO A 451 -19.40 -25.10 3.46
CA PRO A 451 -19.43 -26.56 3.25
C PRO A 451 -20.79 -27.20 3.56
N LEU A 452 -21.48 -26.76 4.61
CA LEU A 452 -22.78 -27.30 4.98
C LEU A 452 -23.86 -26.95 3.94
N LEU A 453 -23.81 -25.76 3.34
CA LEU A 453 -24.71 -25.39 2.24
C LEU A 453 -24.54 -26.32 1.04
N VAL A 454 -23.31 -26.64 0.65
CA VAL A 454 -23.02 -27.60 -0.44
C VAL A 454 -23.54 -28.99 -0.09
N VAL A 455 -23.29 -29.46 1.13
CA VAL A 455 -23.79 -30.76 1.60
C VAL A 455 -25.32 -30.79 1.58
N ALA A 456 -25.98 -29.73 2.07
CA ALA A 456 -27.44 -29.62 2.04
C ALA A 456 -27.99 -29.64 0.59
N ALA A 457 -27.35 -28.95 -0.33
CA ALA A 457 -27.72 -28.96 -1.75
C ALA A 457 -27.65 -30.38 -2.34
N PHE A 458 -26.58 -31.13 -2.04
CA PHE A 458 -26.48 -32.53 -2.48
C PHE A 458 -27.53 -33.42 -1.83
N TYR A 459 -27.85 -33.25 -0.54
CA TYR A 459 -28.94 -34.00 0.08
C TYR A 459 -30.29 -33.72 -0.59
N VAL A 460 -30.60 -32.45 -0.89
CA VAL A 460 -31.81 -32.07 -1.61
C VAL A 460 -31.84 -32.72 -3.01
N LEU A 461 -30.71 -32.68 -3.73
CA LEU A 461 -30.58 -33.31 -5.05
C LEU A 461 -30.85 -34.82 -4.98
N PHE A 462 -30.16 -35.55 -4.07
CA PHE A 462 -30.35 -36.98 -3.88
C PHE A 462 -31.78 -37.34 -3.46
N PHE A 463 -32.36 -36.58 -2.54
CA PHE A 463 -33.75 -36.75 -2.14
C PHE A 463 -34.70 -36.55 -3.31
N THR A 464 -34.51 -35.54 -4.11
CA THR A 464 -35.33 -35.30 -5.33
C THR A 464 -35.21 -36.43 -6.32
N VAL A 465 -34.00 -36.95 -6.57
CA VAL A 465 -33.79 -38.10 -7.45
C VAL A 465 -34.49 -39.35 -6.90
N ILE A 466 -34.38 -39.61 -5.59
CA ILE A 466 -35.05 -40.75 -4.94
C ILE A 466 -36.57 -40.63 -5.09
N VAL A 467 -37.13 -39.45 -4.82
CA VAL A 467 -38.58 -39.19 -5.03
C VAL A 467 -38.96 -39.37 -6.47
N TYR A 468 -38.20 -38.80 -7.42
CA TYR A 468 -38.50 -38.93 -8.87
C TYR A 468 -38.49 -40.40 -9.31
N VAL A 469 -37.51 -41.21 -8.90
CA VAL A 469 -37.43 -42.61 -9.26
C VAL A 469 -38.53 -43.44 -8.59
N ARG A 470 -39.00 -43.02 -7.37
CA ARG A 470 -40.07 -43.71 -6.64
C ARG A 470 -41.48 -43.31 -7.08
N LEU A 471 -41.66 -42.15 -7.73
CA LEU A 471 -42.92 -41.71 -8.28
C LEU A 471 -43.15 -42.42 -9.61
N ASP A 472 -44.09 -43.34 -9.62
CA ASP A 472 -44.57 -43.97 -10.86
C ASP A 472 -45.69 -43.13 -11.45
N PHE A 473 -45.40 -42.39 -12.52
CA PHE A 473 -46.37 -41.58 -13.26
C PHE A 473 -47.07 -42.37 -14.38
N SER A 474 -46.92 -43.71 -14.40
CA SER A 474 -47.59 -44.54 -15.40
C SER A 474 -49.09 -44.60 -15.13
N ILE A 475 -49.91 -44.23 -16.12
CA ILE A 475 -51.38 -44.34 -16.09
C ILE A 475 -51.80 -45.73 -16.60
N THR A 476 -50.99 -46.76 -16.43
CA THR A 476 -51.39 -48.13 -16.78
C THR A 476 -52.37 -48.63 -15.71
N LYS A 477 -53.66 -48.74 -16.13
CA LYS A 477 -54.67 -49.46 -15.33
C LYS A 477 -54.16 -50.87 -15.09
N TRP A 478 -54.13 -51.29 -13.85
CA TRP A 478 -54.00 -52.69 -13.51
C TRP A 478 -55.13 -53.43 -14.19
N GLN A 479 -54.85 -54.18 -15.29
CA GLN A 479 -55.77 -55.18 -15.76
C GLN A 479 -55.73 -56.30 -14.72
N GLU A 480 -56.78 -56.40 -13.91
CA GLU A 480 -57.08 -57.62 -13.16
C GLU A 480 -57.25 -58.71 -14.22
N GLU A 481 -56.33 -59.67 -14.28
CA GLU A 481 -56.59 -60.95 -14.98
C GLU A 481 -57.73 -61.64 -14.28
N PRO A 482 -58.77 -62.07 -15.04
CA PRO A 482 -59.88 -62.84 -14.49
C PRO A 482 -59.36 -64.21 -14.08
N GLY A 483 -59.52 -64.51 -12.79
CA GLY A 483 -59.09 -65.73 -12.14
C GLY A 483 -59.60 -66.97 -12.83
N ASN A 484 -58.74 -67.92 -13.11
CA ASN A 484 -59.09 -69.31 -13.32
C ASN A 484 -58.76 -70.03 -12.00
N GLY A 485 -59.87 -70.59 -11.49
CA GLY A 485 -59.87 -71.18 -10.16
C GLY A 485 -59.24 -72.57 -10.09
N ALA A 486 -59.00 -72.86 -8.86
CA ALA A 486 -59.02 -74.20 -8.22
C ALA A 486 -57.76 -75.09 -8.24
N GLN A 487 -57.43 -75.39 -7.08
CA GLN A 487 -56.88 -76.67 -6.57
C GLN A 487 -55.36 -76.83 -6.44
N GLY A 488 -54.99 -77.02 -5.20
CA GLY A 488 -53.82 -77.84 -4.85
C GLY A 488 -53.00 -77.40 -3.64
N LEU A 489 -53.41 -77.89 -2.49
CA LEU A 489 -52.61 -78.01 -1.23
C LEU A 489 -51.22 -78.53 -1.54
N GLY A 490 -50.18 -77.98 -0.93
CA GLY A 490 -48.86 -78.58 -0.91
C GLY A 490 -47.81 -77.78 -0.16
N LEU A 491 -47.75 -77.99 1.11
CA LEU A 491 -46.57 -77.68 1.94
C LEU A 491 -45.34 -78.40 1.40
N ARG A 492 -44.26 -77.73 1.19
CA ARG A 492 -42.91 -78.20 1.51
C ARG A 492 -41.85 -77.10 1.25
N GLY A 493 -41.03 -76.91 2.29
CA GLY A 493 -39.83 -76.16 2.20
C GLY A 493 -38.76 -76.81 1.31
N GLY A 494 -37.90 -76.05 0.74
CA GLY A 494 -36.77 -76.55 -0.03
C GLY A 494 -35.82 -75.40 -0.36
N ALA A 495 -34.69 -75.45 0.26
CA ALA A 495 -33.53 -74.63 -0.08
C ALA A 495 -33.19 -74.87 -1.54
N ALA A 496 -33.03 -73.80 -2.31
CA ALA A 496 -32.52 -73.88 -3.69
C ALA A 496 -31.09 -73.38 -3.75
N ALA A 497 -30.25 -74.28 -4.18
CA ALA A 497 -28.83 -74.13 -4.43
C ALA A 497 -28.54 -73.11 -5.53
N VAL A 498 -27.49 -72.40 -5.31
CA VAL A 498 -26.82 -71.60 -6.31
C VAL A 498 -26.18 -72.50 -7.34
N GLN A 499 -26.56 -72.38 -8.61
CA GLN A 499 -25.76 -72.87 -9.74
C GLN A 499 -25.01 -71.70 -10.33
N ALA A 500 -23.69 -71.77 -10.24
CA ALA A 500 -22.75 -70.95 -10.95
C ALA A 500 -22.66 -71.45 -12.39
N GLU A 501 -22.89 -70.62 -13.37
CA GLU A 501 -22.41 -70.86 -14.71
C GLU A 501 -21.21 -69.98 -15.01
N ASP A 502 -20.16 -70.66 -15.38
CA ASP A 502 -18.85 -70.26 -15.77
C ASP A 502 -18.91 -69.58 -17.15
N GLY A 503 -18.53 -68.32 -17.24
CA GLY A 503 -18.47 -67.58 -18.50
C GLY A 503 -17.23 -66.69 -18.55
N GLY A 504 -16.19 -67.23 -19.15
CA GLY A 504 -14.83 -66.79 -19.25
C GLY A 504 -14.57 -65.31 -19.43
N LEU A 505 -13.75 -64.79 -18.57
CA LEU A 505 -13.04 -63.55 -18.70
C LEU A 505 -11.92 -63.67 -19.74
N ARG A 506 -12.02 -62.91 -20.82
CA ARG A 506 -10.87 -62.62 -21.69
C ARG A 506 -10.28 -61.28 -21.24
N PRO A 507 -8.96 -61.18 -21.02
CA PRO A 507 -8.34 -59.92 -20.70
C PRO A 507 -8.19 -59.02 -21.94
N VAL A 508 -8.62 -57.77 -21.77
CA VAL A 508 -8.36 -56.73 -22.78
C VAL A 508 -6.90 -56.29 -22.66
N ARG A 509 -6.17 -56.52 -23.72
CA ARG A 509 -4.77 -56.11 -23.92
C ARG A 509 -4.70 -54.57 -23.99
N GLN A 510 -3.85 -54.03 -23.13
CA GLN A 510 -3.26 -52.69 -23.32
C GLN A 510 -2.44 -52.65 -24.60
N SER A 511 -2.78 -51.79 -25.51
CA SER A 511 -1.97 -51.49 -26.68
C SER A 511 -1.15 -50.22 -26.38
N GLU A 512 0.08 -50.45 -26.03
CA GLU A 512 1.14 -49.49 -26.22
C GLU A 512 1.32 -49.22 -27.71
N ARG A 513 1.20 -47.96 -28.12
CA ARG A 513 1.67 -47.51 -29.42
C ARG A 513 2.93 -46.72 -29.26
N ASN A 514 4.03 -47.42 -29.49
CA ASN A 514 5.33 -46.84 -29.77
C ASN A 514 5.29 -46.10 -31.11
N ALA A 515 5.86 -44.92 -31.09
CA ALA A 515 6.18 -44.12 -32.26
C ALA A 515 7.36 -44.75 -33.00
N GLU A 516 7.17 -45.08 -34.23
CA GLU A 516 8.25 -45.37 -35.18
C GLU A 516 8.61 -44.15 -36.02
N THR A 517 9.82 -43.81 -35.86
CA THR A 517 10.86 -43.16 -36.68
C THR A 517 10.75 -43.42 -38.16
N GLY A 518 10.79 -42.38 -38.97
CA GLY A 518 11.11 -42.35 -40.38
C GLY A 518 12.43 -41.65 -40.64
N ARG A 519 13.30 -42.42 -41.23
CA ARG A 519 14.69 -42.22 -41.61
C ARG A 519 14.78 -41.51 -43.00
N ALA A 520 15.73 -40.62 -43.18
CA ALA A 520 16.84 -40.66 -44.13
C ALA A 520 17.26 -39.24 -44.52
N GLY A 521 18.48 -38.96 -44.50
CA GLY A 521 19.40 -38.67 -45.55
C GLY A 521 20.69 -38.06 -45.13
N GLN A 522 21.65 -38.72 -45.54
CA GLN A 522 23.10 -38.59 -45.49
C GLN A 522 23.69 -37.22 -45.89
N GLY A 523 24.87 -36.93 -45.33
CA GLY A 523 25.90 -36.13 -46.01
C GLY A 523 27.01 -35.67 -45.08
N ALA A 524 28.10 -36.47 -45.04
CA ALA A 524 29.54 -36.15 -45.00
C ALA A 524 29.96 -34.78 -44.43
N GLY A 525 30.85 -34.67 -43.52
CA GLY A 525 32.17 -35.16 -43.33
C GLY A 525 33.08 -33.98 -43.05
N THR A 526 33.86 -33.99 -42.04
CA THR A 526 35.31 -33.87 -41.96
C THR A 526 35.75 -33.48 -40.53
N GLU A 527 36.66 -34.32 -40.07
CA GLU A 527 37.52 -34.15 -38.90
C GLU A 527 38.40 -32.89 -39.02
N VAL A 528 38.77 -32.28 -37.90
CA VAL A 528 40.18 -32.00 -37.55
C VAL A 528 40.35 -31.83 -36.03
N SER A 529 41.26 -32.55 -35.53
CA SER A 529 41.88 -32.71 -34.25
C SER A 529 42.48 -31.46 -33.61
N GLY A 530 42.67 -31.54 -32.28
CA GLY A 530 43.80 -30.90 -31.59
C GLY A 530 43.44 -30.20 -30.29
N GLY A 531 43.54 -30.78 -29.16
CA GLY A 531 44.70 -30.75 -28.30
C GLY A 531 44.66 -29.61 -27.27
N GLY A 532 44.78 -29.98 -26.01
CA GLY A 532 45.41 -29.07 -25.05
C GLY A 532 44.77 -28.91 -23.67
N ARG A 533 45.26 -29.67 -22.73
CA ARG A 533 45.12 -29.55 -21.27
C ARG A 533 45.42 -28.15 -20.75
N ALA A 534 44.74 -27.72 -19.69
CA ALA A 534 45.39 -27.32 -18.43
C ALA A 534 44.38 -27.12 -17.31
N ALA A 535 44.65 -27.78 -16.21
CA ALA A 535 44.06 -27.64 -14.90
C ALA A 535 44.54 -26.34 -14.23
N GLY A 536 43.72 -25.73 -13.42
CA GLY A 536 44.09 -24.61 -12.55
C GLY A 536 43.06 -24.41 -11.48
N GLY A 537 43.26 -25.05 -10.31
CA GLY A 537 42.46 -24.86 -9.13
C GLY A 537 42.65 -23.45 -8.56
N TRP A 538 41.60 -22.92 -7.96
CA TRP A 538 41.70 -21.80 -7.04
C TRP A 538 41.11 -22.21 -5.70
N GLN A 539 41.99 -22.11 -4.69
CA GLN A 539 41.75 -22.34 -3.28
C GLN A 539 40.92 -21.23 -2.68
N ALA A 540 40.02 -21.63 -1.79
CA ALA A 540 39.39 -20.76 -0.82
C ALA A 540 40.43 -20.07 0.07
N GLN A 541 40.28 -18.79 0.28
CA GLN A 541 40.99 -18.02 1.29
C GLN A 541 39.99 -17.36 2.22
N GLU A 542 39.82 -18.01 3.37
CA GLU A 542 39.20 -17.43 4.59
C GLU A 542 40.01 -16.21 5.01
N ARG A 543 39.34 -15.10 5.28
CA ARG A 543 39.89 -14.02 6.08
C ARG A 543 38.97 -13.76 7.29
N HIS A 544 39.44 -14.19 8.43
CA HIS A 544 39.12 -13.63 9.73
C HIS A 544 39.35 -12.12 9.73
N VAL A 545 38.37 -11.36 10.19
CA VAL A 545 38.62 -10.00 10.70
C VAL A 545 38.14 -9.95 12.15
N HIS A 546 39.11 -9.66 13.02
CA HIS A 546 38.96 -9.39 14.43
C HIS A 546 38.11 -8.15 14.69
N ARG A 547 37.36 -8.26 15.76
CA ARG A 547 36.77 -7.12 16.50
C ARG A 547 37.88 -6.25 17.10
N GLU A 548 37.74 -4.94 16.98
CA GLU A 548 37.91 -3.93 18.02
C GLU A 548 36.90 -2.81 17.77
#